data_68111c0af0d14b57978a6949ef278615
#
_entry.id   68111c0af0d14b57978a6949ef278615
#
_cell.length_a   1.000
_cell.length_b   1.000
_cell.length_c   1.000
_cell.angle_alpha   90.00
_cell.angle_beta   90.00
_cell.angle_gamma   90.00
#
_symmetry.space_group_name_H-M   'P 1'
#
loop_
_entity.id
_entity.type
_entity.pdbx_description
1 polymer ?
#
loop_
_entity_poly.entity_id
_entity_poly.type
_entity_poly.pdbx_seq_one_letter_code
_entity_poly.pdbx_strand_id
1 'polypeptide(L)'
;MATSGTVAFRPNVEEIITEAYERCGLDIQNRTGDQAISARRSLNLLFSEWANRGINYWTVTQNTLNLSENTSSYNLPAGVLDFLDVVIYDSADATRTDTILNRVTISEYNQIPNKSDTGKPNQYMLDKGRQTGSNNIYKIFVWQTPDKDTYRLNYWAMTQLDDVTLSNQDTDIPYTWSECICAGLASKLSLKYAPDKYPLLKSIYDEAFNFASTNDSDGVSLKLQPTGLNLR
;
A
#
# COMPACT_ATOMS: atom_id res chain seq x y z
N MET A 1 -39.64 11.69 -0.50
CA MET A 1 -39.15 10.29 -0.48
C MET A 1 -38.06 10.20 0.58
N ALA A 2 -38.18 9.25 1.51
CA ALA A 2 -37.13 9.05 2.52
C ALA A 2 -35.96 8.32 1.86
N THR A 3 -34.75 8.81 2.05
CA THR A 3 -33.53 8.10 1.68
C THR A 3 -33.29 6.94 2.67
N SER A 4 -32.54 5.93 2.29
CA SER A 4 -32.20 4.79 3.16
C SER A 4 -31.49 5.20 4.46
N GLY A 5 -30.86 6.40 4.46
CA GLY A 5 -30.05 6.89 5.58
C GLY A 5 -28.76 6.12 5.84
N THR A 6 -28.41 5.16 4.97
CA THR A 6 -27.20 4.36 5.07
C THR A 6 -26.19 4.75 3.98
N VAL A 7 -24.91 4.74 4.33
CA VAL A 7 -23.76 4.98 3.43
C VAL A 7 -22.80 3.77 3.43
N ALA A 8 -23.36 2.58 3.70
CA ALA A 8 -22.57 1.36 3.98
C ALA A 8 -22.46 0.41 2.77
N PHE A 9 -22.64 0.91 1.54
CA PHE A 9 -22.46 0.05 0.36
C PHE A 9 -20.98 -0.28 0.17
N ARG A 10 -20.62 -1.51 0.48
CA ARG A 10 -19.30 -2.10 0.21
C ARG A 10 -19.54 -3.52 -0.29
N PRO A 11 -19.34 -3.78 -1.59
CA PRO A 11 -19.51 -5.13 -2.12
C PRO A 11 -18.44 -6.06 -1.54
N ASN A 12 -18.86 -7.22 -1.05
CA ASN A 12 -17.93 -8.27 -0.65
C ASN A 12 -17.30 -8.94 -1.88
N VAL A 13 -16.30 -9.77 -1.66
CA VAL A 13 -15.57 -10.46 -2.74
C VAL A 13 -16.48 -11.30 -3.62
N GLU A 14 -17.49 -11.96 -3.06
CA GLU A 14 -18.42 -12.79 -3.83
C GLU A 14 -19.31 -11.93 -4.73
N GLU A 15 -19.77 -10.79 -4.26
CA GLU A 15 -20.55 -9.83 -5.05
C GLU A 15 -19.71 -9.26 -6.19
N ILE A 16 -18.44 -8.91 -5.94
CA ILE A 16 -17.51 -8.43 -6.97
C ILE A 16 -17.28 -9.49 -8.05
N ILE A 17 -17.07 -10.75 -7.63
CA ILE A 17 -16.88 -11.86 -8.56
C ILE A 17 -18.14 -12.10 -9.37
N THR A 18 -19.30 -12.08 -8.72
CA THR A 18 -20.61 -12.27 -9.36
C THR A 18 -20.86 -11.20 -10.41
N GLU A 19 -20.71 -9.94 -10.08
CA GLU A 19 -20.84 -8.81 -10.99
C GLU A 19 -19.87 -8.93 -12.20
N ALA A 20 -18.63 -9.34 -11.95
CA ALA A 20 -17.65 -9.51 -13.01
C ALA A 20 -18.04 -10.64 -13.99
N TYR A 21 -18.63 -11.75 -13.50
CA TYR A 21 -19.14 -12.82 -14.35
C TYR A 21 -20.36 -12.36 -15.17
N GLU A 22 -21.28 -11.62 -14.57
CA GLU A 22 -22.45 -11.05 -15.28
C GLU A 22 -22.01 -10.15 -16.42
N ARG A 23 -21.03 -9.28 -16.21
CA ARG A 23 -20.46 -8.41 -17.27
C ARG A 23 -19.83 -9.23 -18.40
N CYS A 24 -19.21 -10.36 -18.09
CA CYS A 24 -18.74 -11.30 -19.10
C CYS A 24 -19.89 -12.03 -19.82
N GLY A 25 -21.13 -11.97 -19.30
CA GLY A 25 -22.29 -12.69 -19.82
C GLY A 25 -22.21 -14.20 -19.55
N LEU A 26 -21.58 -14.56 -18.43
CA LEU A 26 -21.48 -15.95 -17.99
C LEU A 26 -22.58 -16.26 -16.98
N ASP A 27 -23.07 -17.49 -17.02
CA ASP A 27 -24.10 -17.96 -16.10
C ASP A 27 -23.49 -18.24 -14.72
N ILE A 28 -23.97 -17.50 -13.73
CA ILE A 28 -23.48 -17.58 -12.36
C ILE A 28 -23.92 -18.88 -11.68
N GLN A 29 -25.12 -19.39 -12.02
CA GLN A 29 -25.70 -20.59 -11.37
C GLN A 29 -24.90 -21.85 -11.67
N ASN A 30 -24.24 -21.88 -12.84
CA ASN A 30 -23.43 -23.00 -13.29
C ASN A 30 -21.92 -22.81 -13.01
N ARG A 31 -21.54 -21.83 -12.18
CA ARG A 31 -20.15 -21.57 -11.84
C ARG A 31 -19.53 -22.74 -11.07
N THR A 32 -18.41 -23.27 -11.59
CA THR A 32 -17.65 -24.32 -10.90
C THR A 32 -16.75 -23.77 -9.81
N GLY A 33 -16.38 -24.62 -8.84
CA GLY A 33 -15.42 -24.25 -7.79
C GLY A 33 -14.07 -23.78 -8.35
N ASP A 34 -13.60 -24.39 -9.44
CA ASP A 34 -12.34 -24.00 -10.10
C ASP A 34 -12.43 -22.61 -10.74
N GLN A 35 -13.57 -22.24 -11.27
CA GLN A 35 -13.82 -20.90 -11.79
C GLN A 35 -13.78 -19.84 -10.66
N ALA A 36 -14.35 -20.15 -9.49
CA ALA A 36 -14.28 -19.26 -8.33
C ALA A 36 -12.84 -19.06 -7.83
N ILE A 37 -12.03 -20.14 -7.78
CA ILE A 37 -10.61 -20.07 -7.45
C ILE A 37 -9.84 -19.23 -8.48
N SER A 38 -10.14 -19.44 -9.77
CA SER A 38 -9.53 -18.66 -10.86
C SER A 38 -9.88 -17.18 -10.81
N ALA A 39 -11.12 -16.83 -10.40
CA ALA A 39 -11.55 -15.45 -10.23
C ALA A 39 -10.80 -14.76 -9.07
N ARG A 40 -10.71 -15.41 -7.91
CA ARG A 40 -9.93 -14.87 -6.76
C ARG A 40 -8.46 -14.65 -7.12
N ARG A 41 -7.84 -15.59 -7.84
CA ARG A 41 -6.46 -15.40 -8.33
C ARG A 41 -6.36 -14.19 -9.26
N SER A 42 -7.34 -13.99 -10.15
CA SER A 42 -7.36 -12.83 -11.04
C SER A 42 -7.56 -11.53 -10.28
N LEU A 43 -8.31 -11.55 -9.19
CA LEU A 43 -8.51 -10.40 -8.31
C LEU A 43 -7.21 -10.02 -7.58
N ASN A 44 -6.49 -10.98 -7.01
CA ASN A 44 -5.19 -10.73 -6.39
C ASN A 44 -4.15 -10.20 -7.39
N LEU A 45 -4.18 -10.70 -8.64
CA LEU A 45 -3.35 -10.15 -9.72
C LEU A 45 -3.75 -8.72 -10.13
N LEU A 46 -5.02 -8.35 -9.99
CA LEU A 46 -5.49 -6.99 -10.20
C LEU A 46 -4.93 -6.05 -9.11
N PHE A 47 -4.95 -6.49 -7.84
CA PHE A 47 -4.37 -5.72 -6.74
C PHE A 47 -2.86 -5.51 -6.89
N SER A 48 -2.14 -6.55 -7.32
CA SER A 48 -0.72 -6.44 -7.64
C SER A 48 -0.46 -5.47 -8.78
N GLU A 49 -1.32 -5.43 -9.80
CA GLU A 49 -1.24 -4.44 -10.89
C GLU A 49 -1.43 -3.01 -10.37
N TRP A 50 -2.40 -2.79 -9.48
CA TRP A 50 -2.65 -1.47 -8.88
C TRP A 50 -1.49 -1.01 -8.01
N ALA A 51 -0.92 -1.88 -7.20
CA ALA A 51 0.28 -1.58 -6.42
C ALA A 51 1.45 -1.14 -7.32
N ASN A 52 1.65 -1.78 -8.47
CA ASN A 52 2.67 -1.41 -9.45
C ASN A 52 2.39 -0.07 -10.16
N ARG A 53 1.12 0.34 -10.25
CA ARG A 53 0.73 1.64 -10.79
C ARG A 53 0.89 2.78 -9.78
N GLY A 54 1.31 2.47 -8.55
CA GLY A 54 1.56 3.46 -7.49
C GLY A 54 0.29 4.00 -6.82
N ILE A 55 -0.84 3.27 -6.94
CA ILE A 55 -2.08 3.63 -6.27
C ILE A 55 -2.05 3.01 -4.88
N ASN A 56 -1.71 3.83 -3.88
CA ASN A 56 -1.48 3.36 -2.51
C ASN A 56 -2.06 4.31 -1.44
N TYR A 57 -2.90 5.29 -1.80
CA TYR A 57 -3.32 6.33 -0.85
C TYR A 57 -4.07 5.77 0.36
N TRP A 58 -4.96 4.80 0.16
CA TRP A 58 -5.70 4.16 1.27
C TRP A 58 -4.91 3.07 1.99
N THR A 59 -3.76 2.67 1.44
CA THR A 59 -2.86 1.71 2.09
C THR A 59 -1.76 2.38 2.91
N VAL A 60 -1.80 3.71 3.02
CA VAL A 60 -0.86 4.49 3.84
C VAL A 60 -1.30 4.45 5.29
N THR A 61 -0.49 3.85 6.13
CA THR A 61 -0.75 3.73 7.57
C THR A 61 0.36 4.36 8.38
N GLN A 62 -0.02 5.03 9.47
CA GLN A 62 0.94 5.54 10.44
C GLN A 62 1.24 4.45 11.47
N ASN A 63 2.52 4.15 11.66
CA ASN A 63 2.98 3.16 12.60
C ASN A 63 4.09 3.72 13.49
N THR A 64 4.26 3.10 14.66
CA THR A 64 5.33 3.43 15.60
C THR A 64 6.19 2.20 15.85
N LEU A 65 7.50 2.33 15.71
CA LEU A 65 8.48 1.32 16.03
C LEU A 65 9.26 1.77 17.27
N ASN A 66 9.27 0.92 18.29
CA ASN A 66 10.07 1.15 19.48
C ASN A 66 11.52 0.74 19.21
N LEU A 67 12.45 1.63 19.46
CA LEU A 67 13.85 1.33 19.37
C LEU A 67 14.37 0.83 20.71
N SER A 68 15.34 -0.09 20.65
CA SER A 68 16.03 -0.62 21.82
C SER A 68 17.48 -0.20 21.82
N GLU A 69 18.03 0.05 23.00
CA GLU A 69 19.43 0.37 23.19
C GLU A 69 20.33 -0.69 22.55
N ASN A 70 21.43 -0.28 21.94
CA ASN A 70 22.39 -1.13 21.24
C ASN A 70 21.84 -2.01 20.10
N THR A 71 20.66 -1.71 19.59
CA THR A 71 20.05 -2.44 18.48
C THR A 71 19.93 -1.53 17.26
N SER A 72 20.61 -1.89 16.16
CA SER A 72 20.62 -1.10 14.92
C SER A 72 19.67 -1.61 13.84
N SER A 73 19.07 -2.81 13.99
CA SER A 73 18.19 -3.40 12.96
C SER A 73 16.90 -3.93 13.55
N TYR A 74 15.79 -3.69 12.86
CA TYR A 74 14.45 -4.07 13.30
C TYR A 74 13.67 -4.69 12.14
N ASN A 75 12.86 -5.70 12.43
CA ASN A 75 11.90 -6.24 11.47
C ASN A 75 10.68 -5.33 11.41
N LEU A 76 10.21 -5.08 10.20
CA LEU A 76 8.97 -4.35 9.98
C LEU A 76 7.77 -5.30 9.99
N PRO A 77 6.56 -4.78 10.22
CA PRO A 77 5.33 -5.55 10.02
C PRO A 77 5.26 -6.13 8.61
N ALA A 78 4.62 -7.29 8.46
CA ALA A 78 4.37 -7.87 7.16
C ALA A 78 3.51 -6.93 6.28
N GLY A 79 3.76 -6.96 4.98
CA GLY A 79 3.00 -6.16 4.01
C GLY A 79 3.50 -4.72 3.82
N VAL A 80 4.45 -4.22 4.60
CA VAL A 80 5.07 -2.90 4.36
C VAL A 80 5.85 -2.94 3.05
N LEU A 81 5.54 -2.00 2.13
CA LEU A 81 6.20 -1.88 0.83
C LEU A 81 7.29 -0.81 0.81
N ASP A 82 6.99 0.35 1.40
CA ASP A 82 7.94 1.48 1.49
C ASP A 82 7.52 2.47 2.58
N PHE A 83 8.41 3.41 2.90
CA PHE A 83 8.14 4.52 3.79
C PHE A 83 7.99 5.83 3.00
N LEU A 84 7.02 6.65 3.40
CA LEU A 84 6.85 8.00 2.90
C LEU A 84 7.67 8.98 3.74
N ASP A 85 7.41 8.99 5.05
CA ASP A 85 8.09 9.86 6.01
C ASP A 85 8.46 9.06 7.26
N VAL A 86 9.62 9.38 7.84
CA VAL A 86 10.10 8.78 9.09
C VAL A 86 10.63 9.87 10.00
N VAL A 87 10.06 9.94 11.20
CA VAL A 87 10.51 10.85 12.24
C VAL A 87 10.89 10.08 13.50
N ILE A 88 11.84 10.59 14.25
CA ILE A 88 12.26 10.04 15.55
C ILE A 88 11.97 11.05 16.66
N TYR A 89 11.47 10.55 17.77
CA TYR A 89 11.32 11.33 18.99
C TYR A 89 11.78 10.51 20.20
N ASP A 90 12.09 11.20 21.28
CA ASP A 90 12.35 10.58 22.58
C ASP A 90 11.06 10.60 23.40
N SER A 91 10.57 9.44 23.79
CA SER A 91 9.34 9.31 24.59
C SER A 91 9.51 9.76 26.05
N ALA A 92 10.74 9.92 26.52
CA ALA A 92 11.05 10.46 27.85
C ALA A 92 11.10 11.99 27.87
N ASP A 93 11.14 12.64 26.71
CA ASP A 93 11.15 14.09 26.60
C ASP A 93 9.73 14.65 26.85
N ALA A 94 9.57 15.54 27.83
CA ALA A 94 8.30 16.19 28.15
C ALA A 94 7.78 17.04 27.01
N THR A 95 8.67 17.59 26.19
CA THR A 95 8.36 18.33 24.97
C THR A 95 8.70 17.45 23.79
N ARG A 96 7.72 16.67 23.31
CA ARG A 96 7.93 15.81 22.15
C ARG A 96 8.46 16.62 20.96
N THR A 97 9.73 16.39 20.62
CA THR A 97 10.37 17.01 19.45
C THR A 97 10.62 15.98 18.40
N ASP A 98 9.85 16.03 17.31
CA ASP A 98 10.00 15.14 16.18
C ASP A 98 11.18 15.60 15.29
N THR A 99 12.10 14.70 14.99
CA THR A 99 13.23 14.95 14.13
C THR A 99 13.14 14.04 12.91
N ILE A 100 13.22 14.60 11.71
CA ILE A 100 13.17 13.82 10.46
C ILE A 100 14.44 12.98 10.33
N LEU A 101 14.28 11.68 10.00
CA LEU A 101 15.39 10.80 9.64
C LEU A 101 15.64 10.85 8.14
N ASN A 102 16.91 10.94 7.77
CA ASN A 102 17.30 10.88 6.38
C ASN A 102 17.38 9.43 5.89
N ARG A 103 16.70 9.15 4.77
CA ARG A 103 16.82 7.87 4.10
C ARG A 103 18.13 7.79 3.34
N VAL A 104 18.89 6.71 3.55
CA VAL A 104 20.13 6.43 2.83
C VAL A 104 20.01 5.15 2.00
N THR A 105 20.76 5.08 0.93
CA THR A 105 20.87 3.89 0.08
C THR A 105 21.74 2.81 0.76
N ILE A 106 21.65 1.56 0.28
CA ILE A 106 22.51 0.46 0.74
C ILE A 106 24.00 0.82 0.59
N SER A 107 24.36 1.49 -0.52
CA SER A 107 25.73 1.89 -0.79
C SER A 107 26.22 2.95 0.19
N GLU A 108 25.42 3.97 0.47
CA GLU A 108 25.74 5.01 1.45
C GLU A 108 25.83 4.44 2.86
N TYR A 109 24.89 3.57 3.26
CA TYR A 109 24.96 2.88 4.55
C TYR A 109 26.23 2.05 4.69
N ASN A 110 26.67 1.36 3.62
CA ASN A 110 27.89 0.57 3.63
C ASN A 110 29.15 1.41 3.74
N GLN A 111 29.12 2.66 3.27
CA GLN A 111 30.25 3.60 3.36
C GLN A 111 30.43 4.19 4.77
N ILE A 112 29.49 4.00 5.68
CA ILE A 112 29.62 4.46 7.07
C ILE A 112 30.78 3.71 7.73
N PRO A 113 31.86 4.38 8.17
CA PRO A 113 33.06 3.71 8.69
C PRO A 113 32.82 2.99 10.02
N ASN A 114 32.04 3.61 10.91
CA ASN A 114 31.72 3.05 12.23
C ASN A 114 30.20 2.86 12.36
N LYS A 115 29.73 1.64 12.09
CA LYS A 115 28.30 1.29 12.23
C LYS A 115 27.86 1.08 13.68
N SER A 116 28.82 0.90 14.59
CA SER A 116 28.57 0.70 16.01
C SER A 116 28.58 1.99 16.84
N ASP A 117 28.65 3.14 16.14
CA ASP A 117 28.56 4.43 16.80
C ASP A 117 27.18 4.60 17.43
N THR A 118 27.13 4.96 18.73
CA THR A 118 25.90 5.03 19.51
C THR A 118 25.43 6.48 19.67
N GLY A 119 24.13 6.67 19.63
CA GLY A 119 23.53 7.98 19.80
C GLY A 119 22.07 8.02 19.36
N LYS A 120 21.52 9.24 19.21
CA LYS A 120 20.19 9.42 18.62
C LYS A 120 20.27 9.14 17.11
N PRO A 121 19.54 8.15 16.57
CA PRO A 121 19.52 7.87 15.14
C PRO A 121 19.17 9.10 14.32
N ASN A 122 19.89 9.31 13.20
CA ASN A 122 19.67 10.42 12.27
C ASN A 122 19.49 9.95 10.82
N GLN A 123 19.81 8.70 10.52
CA GLN A 123 19.66 8.09 9.21
C GLN A 123 19.03 6.71 9.33
N TYR A 124 18.35 6.29 8.26
CA TYR A 124 17.86 4.93 8.15
C TYR A 124 18.02 4.38 6.73
N MET A 125 18.20 3.07 6.65
CA MET A 125 18.20 2.29 5.41
C MET A 125 17.09 1.25 5.48
N LEU A 126 16.32 1.12 4.39
CA LEU A 126 15.30 0.08 4.25
C LEU A 126 15.88 -1.07 3.41
N ASP A 127 15.99 -2.24 4.04
CA ASP A 127 16.35 -3.48 3.33
C ASP A 127 15.07 -4.21 2.92
N LYS A 128 14.81 -4.19 1.61
CA LYS A 128 13.70 -4.88 0.97
C LYS A 128 14.05 -6.33 0.61
N GLY A 129 15.04 -6.91 1.24
CA GLY A 129 15.63 -8.21 1.03
C GLY A 129 14.78 -9.29 0.37
N ARG A 130 15.37 -10.45 0.11
CA ARG A 130 14.67 -11.59 -0.46
C ARG A 130 13.57 -12.07 0.48
N GLN A 131 12.36 -12.16 -0.04
CA GLN A 131 11.24 -12.81 0.65
C GLN A 131 11.60 -14.25 1.03
N THR A 132 11.45 -14.57 2.30
CA THR A 132 11.61 -15.94 2.79
C THR A 132 10.29 -16.33 3.46
N GLY A 133 9.52 -17.23 2.84
CA GLY A 133 8.20 -17.64 3.32
C GLY A 133 7.04 -16.84 2.73
N SER A 134 5.87 -16.93 3.37
CA SER A 134 4.60 -16.33 2.89
C SER A 134 4.50 -14.82 3.13
N ASN A 135 5.36 -14.22 3.95
CA ASN A 135 5.25 -12.83 4.37
C ASN A 135 6.47 -12.03 3.93
N ASN A 136 6.20 -10.87 3.30
CA ASN A 136 7.21 -9.84 3.06
C ASN A 136 7.57 -9.17 4.37
N ILE A 137 8.68 -9.56 4.98
CA ILE A 137 9.20 -8.88 6.16
C ILE A 137 10.46 -8.14 5.74
N TYR A 138 10.34 -6.83 5.64
CA TYR A 138 11.48 -5.96 5.41
C TYR A 138 12.19 -5.63 6.73
N LYS A 139 13.42 -5.17 6.62
CA LYS A 139 14.20 -4.70 7.78
C LYS A 139 14.54 -3.24 7.62
N ILE A 140 14.45 -2.52 8.71
CA ILE A 140 15.01 -1.18 8.82
C ILE A 140 16.31 -1.24 9.60
N PHE A 141 17.34 -0.60 9.06
CA PHE A 141 18.62 -0.35 9.75
C PHE A 141 18.68 1.14 10.07
N VAL A 142 18.99 1.45 11.30
CA VAL A 142 19.16 2.83 11.77
C VAL A 142 20.63 3.12 12.07
N TRP A 143 21.07 4.32 11.82
CA TRP A 143 22.37 4.84 12.20
C TRP A 143 22.20 6.28 12.71
N GLN A 144 22.77 6.62 13.84
CA GLN A 144 23.53 5.88 14.84
C GLN A 144 22.71 4.78 15.53
N THR A 145 23.41 3.82 16.16
CA THR A 145 22.74 2.81 16.99
C THR A 145 22.15 3.48 18.23
N PRO A 146 20.89 3.23 18.58
CA PRO A 146 20.27 3.86 19.74
C PRO A 146 21.06 3.69 21.03
N ASP A 147 21.25 4.78 21.76
CA ASP A 147 21.90 4.80 23.10
C ASP A 147 20.89 4.74 24.25
N LYS A 148 19.57 4.64 23.92
CA LYS A 148 18.46 4.59 24.88
C LYS A 148 17.28 3.77 24.32
N ASP A 149 16.52 3.16 25.25
CA ASP A 149 15.26 2.46 24.93
C ASP A 149 14.06 3.40 24.76
N THR A 150 14.24 4.70 24.96
CA THR A 150 13.15 5.68 24.94
C THR A 150 12.85 6.22 23.55
N TYR A 151 13.69 5.97 22.56
CA TYR A 151 13.47 6.43 21.20
C TYR A 151 12.34 5.67 20.50
N ARG A 152 11.56 6.41 19.74
CA ARG A 152 10.43 5.91 18.95
C ARG A 152 10.53 6.45 17.53
N LEU A 153 10.39 5.56 16.56
CA LEU A 153 10.21 5.94 15.15
C LEU A 153 8.73 6.00 14.85
N ASN A 154 8.26 7.16 14.43
CA ASN A 154 6.95 7.32 13.82
C ASN A 154 7.13 7.37 12.32
N TYR A 155 6.45 6.50 11.58
CA TYR A 155 6.59 6.45 10.14
C TYR A 155 5.26 6.25 9.44
N TRP A 156 5.13 6.87 8.29
CA TRP A 156 4.06 6.59 7.35
C TRP A 156 4.54 5.53 6.36
N ALA A 157 3.87 4.40 6.35
CA ALA A 157 4.22 3.27 5.49
C ALA A 157 3.14 3.03 4.45
N MET A 158 3.56 2.76 3.23
CA MET A 158 2.71 2.14 2.22
C MET A 158 2.66 0.64 2.50
N THR A 159 1.45 0.09 2.62
CA THR A 159 1.24 -1.34 2.85
C THR A 159 0.61 -2.00 1.63
N GLN A 160 0.86 -3.28 1.48
CA GLN A 160 0.20 -4.10 0.46
C GLN A 160 -1.29 -4.25 0.80
N LEU A 161 -2.14 -4.29 -0.22
CA LEU A 161 -3.53 -4.69 -0.06
C LEU A 161 -3.60 -6.13 0.44
N ASP A 162 -4.53 -6.41 1.34
CA ASP A 162 -4.74 -7.75 1.86
C ASP A 162 -5.14 -8.73 0.75
N ASP A 163 -4.57 -9.93 0.80
CA ASP A 163 -4.89 -10.99 -0.15
C ASP A 163 -6.31 -11.52 0.08
N VAL A 164 -7.04 -11.70 -1.01
CA VAL A 164 -8.35 -12.33 -1.00
C VAL A 164 -8.19 -13.84 -0.93
N THR A 165 -8.53 -14.43 0.22
CA THR A 165 -8.47 -15.89 0.45
C THR A 165 -9.84 -16.55 0.44
N LEU A 166 -10.88 -15.87 0.94
CA LEU A 166 -12.25 -16.37 1.02
C LEU A 166 -13.24 -15.46 0.28
N SER A 167 -14.34 -16.03 -0.18
CA SER A 167 -15.36 -15.30 -0.95
C SER A 167 -16.23 -14.36 -0.08
N ASN A 168 -16.34 -14.63 1.20
CA ASN A 168 -17.16 -13.86 2.14
C ASN A 168 -16.37 -12.75 2.85
N GLN A 169 -15.14 -12.46 2.40
CA GLN A 169 -14.33 -11.36 2.93
C GLN A 169 -14.77 -10.04 2.31
N ASP A 170 -14.67 -8.98 3.09
CA ASP A 170 -14.74 -7.63 2.58
C ASP A 170 -13.39 -7.24 1.95
N THR A 171 -13.42 -6.34 0.99
CA THR A 171 -12.19 -5.79 0.42
C THR A 171 -11.80 -4.53 1.19
N ASP A 172 -10.49 -4.32 1.37
CA ASP A 172 -9.93 -3.10 1.97
C ASP A 172 -9.83 -1.95 0.95
N ILE A 173 -10.83 -1.85 0.07
CA ILE A 173 -10.87 -0.89 -1.03
C ILE A 173 -11.93 0.16 -0.76
N PRO A 174 -11.63 1.46 -0.95
CA PRO A 174 -12.59 2.53 -0.81
C PRO A 174 -13.81 2.36 -1.74
N TYR A 175 -14.96 2.82 -1.29
CA TYR A 175 -16.18 2.84 -2.09
C TYR A 175 -16.00 3.42 -3.50
N THR A 176 -15.20 4.46 -3.65
CA THR A 176 -14.92 5.13 -4.93
C THR A 176 -14.28 4.23 -5.98
N TRP A 177 -13.67 3.12 -5.56
CA TRP A 177 -13.02 2.15 -6.43
C TRP A 177 -13.89 0.92 -6.75
N SER A 178 -15.12 0.86 -6.22
CA SER A 178 -16.00 -0.32 -6.39
C SER A 178 -16.30 -0.63 -7.86
N GLU A 179 -16.55 0.38 -8.70
CA GLU A 179 -16.74 0.18 -10.14
C GLU A 179 -15.46 -0.28 -10.83
N CYS A 180 -14.33 0.32 -10.46
CA CYS A 180 -13.03 0.00 -11.05
C CYS A 180 -12.62 -1.46 -10.77
N ILE A 181 -12.87 -1.98 -9.55
CA ILE A 181 -12.55 -3.38 -9.21
C ILE A 181 -13.42 -4.37 -9.98
N CYS A 182 -14.72 -4.10 -10.10
CA CYS A 182 -15.63 -4.96 -10.86
C CYS A 182 -15.27 -4.97 -12.36
N ALA A 183 -15.02 -3.81 -12.95
CA ALA A 183 -14.63 -3.69 -14.36
C ALA A 183 -13.25 -4.33 -14.62
N GLY A 184 -12.29 -4.13 -13.71
CA GLY A 184 -10.95 -4.70 -13.80
C GLY A 184 -10.97 -6.23 -13.72
N LEU A 185 -11.74 -6.79 -12.79
CA LEU A 185 -11.91 -8.24 -12.68
C LEU A 185 -12.62 -8.80 -13.92
N ALA A 186 -13.69 -8.13 -14.40
CA ALA A 186 -14.40 -8.53 -15.62
C ALA A 186 -13.46 -8.56 -16.83
N SER A 187 -12.58 -7.56 -16.99
CA SER A 187 -11.61 -7.53 -18.08
C SER A 187 -10.61 -8.71 -18.01
N LYS A 188 -10.14 -9.09 -16.80
CA LYS A 188 -9.25 -10.24 -16.61
C LYS A 188 -9.96 -11.58 -16.83
N LEU A 189 -11.22 -11.69 -16.42
CA LEU A 189 -12.02 -12.90 -16.62
C LEU A 189 -12.43 -13.08 -18.10
N SER A 190 -12.70 -11.99 -18.81
CA SER A 190 -13.04 -12.06 -20.23
C SER A 190 -11.93 -12.67 -21.09
N LEU A 191 -10.67 -12.43 -20.76
CA LEU A 191 -9.54 -13.10 -21.43
C LEU A 191 -9.60 -14.63 -21.33
N LYS A 192 -10.23 -15.17 -20.29
CA LYS A 192 -10.30 -16.62 -20.03
C LYS A 192 -11.58 -17.26 -20.58
N TYR A 193 -12.69 -16.51 -20.47
CA TYR A 193 -14.02 -17.11 -20.66
C TYR A 193 -14.88 -16.41 -21.75
N ALA A 194 -14.58 -15.17 -22.12
CA ALA A 194 -15.33 -14.40 -23.09
C ALA A 194 -14.42 -13.45 -23.88
N PRO A 195 -13.45 -13.96 -24.67
CA PRO A 195 -12.41 -13.14 -25.32
C PRO A 195 -13.00 -12.09 -26.29
N ASP A 196 -14.17 -12.34 -26.87
CA ASP A 196 -14.84 -11.40 -27.76
C ASP A 196 -15.27 -10.10 -27.05
N LYS A 197 -15.53 -10.17 -25.75
CA LYS A 197 -15.90 -9.00 -24.93
C LYS A 197 -14.70 -8.26 -24.36
N TYR A 198 -13.49 -8.84 -24.44
CA TYR A 198 -12.31 -8.26 -23.80
C TYR A 198 -12.02 -6.81 -24.21
N PRO A 199 -12.06 -6.42 -25.50
CA PRO A 199 -11.75 -5.04 -25.87
C PRO A 199 -12.70 -4.02 -25.23
N LEU A 200 -14.00 -4.35 -25.17
CA LEU A 200 -15.02 -3.50 -24.55
C LEU A 200 -14.81 -3.41 -23.04
N LEU A 201 -14.66 -4.55 -22.35
CA LEU A 201 -14.51 -4.59 -20.90
C LEU A 201 -13.18 -3.95 -20.46
N LYS A 202 -12.14 -4.06 -21.28
CA LYS A 202 -10.87 -3.39 -21.05
C LYS A 202 -11.00 -1.87 -21.16
N SER A 203 -11.72 -1.37 -22.15
CA SER A 203 -11.98 0.07 -22.29
C SER A 203 -12.77 0.64 -21.11
N ILE A 204 -13.80 -0.07 -20.64
CA ILE A 204 -14.57 0.31 -19.46
C ILE A 204 -13.68 0.34 -18.20
N TYR A 205 -12.82 -0.67 -18.05
CA TYR A 205 -11.87 -0.70 -16.94
C TYR A 205 -10.89 0.48 -16.97
N ASP A 206 -10.30 0.77 -18.13
CA ASP A 206 -9.33 1.86 -18.26
C ASP A 206 -9.98 3.23 -17.98
N GLU A 207 -11.24 3.43 -18.39
CA GLU A 207 -12.02 4.63 -18.07
C GLU A 207 -12.31 4.71 -16.55
N ALA A 208 -12.85 3.65 -15.95
CA ALA A 208 -13.14 3.59 -14.52
C ALA A 208 -11.87 3.81 -13.67
N PHE A 209 -10.74 3.24 -14.10
CA PHE A 209 -9.45 3.41 -13.46
C PHE A 209 -8.97 4.87 -13.50
N ASN A 210 -9.08 5.53 -14.66
CA ASN A 210 -8.70 6.94 -14.81
C ASN A 210 -9.56 7.85 -13.91
N PHE A 211 -10.86 7.62 -13.83
CA PHE A 211 -11.74 8.38 -12.93
C PHE A 211 -11.38 8.16 -11.46
N ALA A 212 -11.21 6.91 -11.05
CA ALA A 212 -10.89 6.58 -9.67
C ALA A 212 -9.52 7.16 -9.26
N SER A 213 -8.49 7.02 -10.09
CA SER A 213 -7.14 7.52 -9.80
C SER A 213 -7.06 9.05 -9.78
N THR A 214 -7.87 9.74 -10.62
CA THR A 214 -7.92 11.21 -10.62
C THR A 214 -8.57 11.74 -9.33
N ASN A 215 -9.62 11.08 -8.86
CA ASN A 215 -10.29 11.46 -7.62
C ASN A 215 -9.47 11.16 -6.34
N ASP A 216 -8.58 10.18 -6.42
CA ASP A 216 -7.74 9.75 -5.30
C ASP A 216 -6.42 10.55 -5.24
N SER A 217 -6.17 11.43 -6.20
CA SER A 217 -5.01 12.32 -6.18
C SER A 217 -5.16 13.37 -5.10
N ASP A 218 -4.09 13.56 -4.30
CA ASP A 218 -4.02 14.61 -3.29
C ASP A 218 -4.26 15.98 -3.95
N GLY A 219 -5.39 16.62 -3.65
CA GLY A 219 -5.76 17.94 -4.16
C GLY A 219 -4.90 19.10 -3.61
N VAL A 220 -3.72 18.79 -3.07
CA VAL A 220 -2.79 19.78 -2.53
C VAL A 220 -2.06 20.47 -3.68
N SER A 221 -2.34 21.75 -3.89
CA SER A 221 -1.57 22.54 -4.85
C SER A 221 -0.12 22.68 -4.36
N LEU A 222 0.83 22.15 -5.12
CA LEU A 222 2.26 22.37 -4.93
C LEU A 222 2.55 23.85 -5.08
N LYS A 223 2.64 24.60 -3.98
CA LYS A 223 3.23 25.94 -4.00
C LYS A 223 4.74 25.82 -4.04
N LEU A 224 5.31 25.81 -5.25
CA LEU A 224 6.73 26.01 -5.44
C LEU A 224 7.01 27.49 -5.12
N GLN A 225 7.50 27.78 -3.92
CA GLN A 225 8.11 29.08 -3.60
C GLN A 225 9.55 29.01 -4.10
N PRO A 226 9.96 29.83 -5.09
CA PRO A 226 11.36 29.93 -5.42
C PRO A 226 12.08 30.49 -4.20
N THR A 227 13.01 29.72 -3.64
CA THR A 227 13.92 30.19 -2.60
C THR A 227 14.68 31.36 -3.17
N GLY A 228 14.46 32.56 -2.61
CA GLY A 228 15.02 33.80 -3.16
C GLY A 228 16.53 33.69 -3.33
N LEU A 229 16.98 33.89 -4.55
CA LEU A 229 18.36 34.24 -4.83
C LEU A 229 18.63 35.57 -4.12
N ASN A 230 19.33 35.52 -3.00
CA ASN A 230 20.02 36.69 -2.47
C ASN A 230 21.16 37.05 -3.43
N LEU A 231 20.85 37.86 -4.45
CA LEU A 231 21.85 38.61 -5.18
C LEU A 231 22.40 39.69 -4.25
N ARG A 232 23.60 39.49 -3.76
CA ARG A 232 24.49 40.57 -3.30
C ARG A 232 25.42 41.01 -4.44
#